data_00d6087b2015f95a9f56211a574e4b39
#
_entry.id   00d6087b2015f95a9f56211a574e4b39
#
_cell.length_a   1.000
_cell.length_b   1.000
_cell.length_c   1.000
_cell.angle_alpha   90.00
_cell.angle_beta   90.00
_cell.angle_gamma   90.00
#
_symmetry.space_group_name_H-M   'P 1'
#
loop_
_entity.id
_entity.type
_entity.pdbx_description
1 polymer ?
#
loop_
_entity_poly.entity_id
_entity_poly.type
_entity_poly.pdbx_seq_one_letter_code
_entity_poly.pdbx_strand_id
1 'polypeptide(L)'
;MTADPVDPLWLRPVAVPAPAVNIAPRARADVRQAQAFIVLLEAEMADLQSQLARIDDRVRVGRPGAQRHQTAVRMRLNEVRRLLDALVFRFPSA
;
A
#
# COMPACT_ATOMS: atom_id res chain seq x y z
N MET A 1 -4.62 -4.40 52.02
CA MET A 1 -3.30 -4.01 52.26
C MET A 1 -2.31 -4.58 51.32
N THR A 2 -2.24 -5.80 51.28
CA THR A 2 -1.29 -6.46 50.41
C THR A 2 -1.59 -6.24 48.97
N ALA A 3 -2.80 -5.95 48.64
CA ALA A 3 -3.16 -5.73 47.27
C ALA A 3 -2.51 -4.50 46.68
N ASP A 4 -2.25 -3.53 47.51
CA ASP A 4 -1.72 -2.27 47.02
C ASP A 4 -0.36 -2.41 46.35
N PRO A 5 0.60 -3.09 46.95
CA PRO A 5 1.89 -3.25 46.29
C PRO A 5 1.79 -4.04 44.99
N VAL A 6 0.86 -4.95 44.94
CA VAL A 6 0.73 -5.79 43.76
C VAL A 6 0.17 -4.99 42.60
N ASP A 7 -0.78 -4.13 42.88
CA ASP A 7 -1.41 -3.38 41.78
C ASP A 7 -0.44 -2.51 40.99
N PRO A 8 0.42 -1.73 41.62
CA PRO A 8 1.37 -0.96 40.85
C PRO A 8 2.31 -1.82 40.01
N LEU A 9 2.66 -2.96 40.52
CA LEU A 9 3.54 -3.85 39.76
C LEU A 9 2.89 -4.33 38.48
N TRP A 10 1.61 -4.57 38.51
CA TRP A 10 0.93 -4.96 37.29
C TRP A 10 1.03 -3.92 36.23
N LEU A 11 0.79 -2.69 36.61
CA LEU A 11 0.69 -1.62 35.64
C LEU A 11 2.00 -1.30 35.02
N ARG A 12 3.06 -1.32 35.78
CA ARG A 12 4.33 -0.87 35.27
C ARG A 12 4.90 -1.75 34.17
N PRO A 13 5.10 -3.03 34.40
CA PRO A 13 5.78 -3.83 33.37
C PRO A 13 4.96 -4.01 32.12
N VAL A 14 3.64 -4.04 32.29
CA VAL A 14 2.79 -4.26 31.12
C VAL A 14 2.74 -3.03 30.25
N ALA A 15 2.68 -1.89 30.88
CA ALA A 15 2.30 -0.69 30.17
C ALA A 15 3.35 -0.21 29.18
N VAL A 16 4.62 -0.34 29.50
CA VAL A 16 5.57 0.45 28.78
C VAL A 16 6.54 -0.32 27.91
N PRO A 17 7.43 -1.12 28.45
CA PRO A 17 8.57 -1.58 27.63
C PRO A 17 8.18 -2.58 26.57
N ALA A 18 7.32 -3.52 26.90
CA ALA A 18 7.05 -4.64 26.02
C ALA A 18 6.46 -4.24 24.68
N PRO A 19 5.43 -3.38 24.63
CA PRO A 19 4.89 -2.99 23.34
C PRO A 19 5.89 -2.31 22.44
N ALA A 20 6.74 -1.47 23.00
CA ALA A 20 7.72 -0.75 22.20
C ALA A 20 8.73 -1.69 21.57
N VAL A 21 9.19 -2.66 22.32
CA VAL A 21 10.18 -3.62 21.80
C VAL A 21 9.59 -4.48 20.70
N ASN A 22 8.34 -4.92 20.87
CA ASN A 22 7.73 -5.82 19.90
C ASN A 22 7.33 -5.12 18.62
N ILE A 23 7.04 -3.84 18.68
CA ILE A 23 6.60 -3.09 17.52
C ILE A 23 7.71 -2.92 16.49
N ALA A 24 8.94 -2.74 16.92
CA ALA A 24 10.04 -2.45 16.00
C ALA A 24 10.26 -3.53 14.93
N PRO A 25 10.30 -4.83 15.26
CA PRO A 25 10.41 -5.86 14.23
C PRO A 25 9.22 -5.89 13.29
N ARG A 26 8.02 -5.70 13.81
CA ARG A 26 6.81 -5.66 12.98
C ARG A 26 6.83 -4.48 12.04
N ALA A 27 7.25 -3.32 12.53
CA ALA A 27 7.32 -2.12 11.69
C ALA A 27 8.30 -2.32 10.53
N ARG A 28 9.43 -2.99 10.79
CA ARG A 28 10.39 -3.29 9.73
C ARG A 28 9.83 -4.27 8.71
N ALA A 29 9.13 -5.29 9.18
CA ALA A 29 8.49 -6.25 8.29
C ALA A 29 7.42 -5.57 7.45
N ASP A 30 6.63 -4.67 8.06
CA ASP A 30 5.59 -3.93 7.36
C ASP A 30 6.20 -3.01 6.31
N VAL A 31 7.31 -2.35 6.60
CA VAL A 31 8.00 -1.51 5.64
C VAL A 31 8.49 -2.33 4.45
N ARG A 32 9.09 -3.49 4.70
CA ARG A 32 9.56 -4.36 3.62
C ARG A 32 8.41 -4.82 2.74
N GLN A 33 7.29 -5.19 3.35
CA GLN A 33 6.12 -5.60 2.61
C GLN A 33 5.56 -4.45 1.79
N ALA A 34 5.51 -3.26 2.35
CA ALA A 34 5.08 -2.07 1.64
C ALA A 34 5.99 -1.78 0.44
N GLN A 35 7.31 -1.90 0.62
CA GLN A 35 8.27 -1.71 -0.47
C GLN A 35 8.02 -2.70 -1.60
N ALA A 36 7.77 -3.96 -1.27
CA ALA A 36 7.47 -4.98 -2.27
C ALA A 36 6.19 -4.64 -3.04
N PHE A 37 5.14 -4.22 -2.34
CA PHE A 37 3.90 -3.80 -2.97
C PHE A 37 4.08 -2.58 -3.85
N ILE A 38 4.84 -1.61 -3.40
CA ILE A 38 5.11 -0.41 -4.19
C ILE A 38 5.77 -0.78 -5.52
N VAL A 39 6.78 -1.66 -5.48
CA VAL A 39 7.45 -2.10 -6.70
C VAL A 39 6.47 -2.79 -7.65
N LEU A 40 5.60 -3.66 -7.12
CA LEU A 40 4.62 -4.36 -7.94
C LEU A 40 3.60 -3.39 -8.54
N LEU A 41 3.12 -2.43 -7.77
CA LEU A 41 2.16 -1.44 -8.25
C LEU A 41 2.78 -0.51 -9.29
N GLU A 42 4.03 -0.12 -9.09
CA GLU A 42 4.74 0.69 -10.09
C GLU A 42 4.92 -0.06 -11.40
N ALA A 43 5.23 -1.35 -11.32
CA ALA A 43 5.35 -2.17 -12.52
C ALA A 43 3.99 -2.31 -13.23
N GLU A 44 2.91 -2.53 -12.47
CA GLU A 44 1.57 -2.59 -13.05
C GLU A 44 1.19 -1.26 -13.68
N MET A 45 1.50 -0.16 -13.04
CA MET A 45 1.21 1.17 -13.57
C MET A 45 1.92 1.40 -14.90
N ALA A 46 3.19 1.03 -14.98
CA ALA A 46 3.95 1.16 -16.22
C ALA A 46 3.36 0.30 -17.33
N ASP A 47 2.94 -0.92 -17.02
CA ASP A 47 2.32 -1.81 -17.96
C ASP A 47 0.98 -1.26 -18.46
N LEU A 48 0.16 -0.75 -17.55
CA LEU A 48 -1.13 -0.14 -17.91
C LEU A 48 -0.95 1.10 -18.78
N GLN A 49 0.07 1.91 -18.50
CA GLN A 49 0.38 3.08 -19.32
C GLN A 49 0.78 2.67 -20.74
N SER A 50 1.56 1.61 -20.88
CA SER A 50 1.91 1.07 -22.19
C SER A 50 0.69 0.53 -22.93
N GLN A 51 -0.19 -0.18 -22.22
CA GLN A 51 -1.44 -0.66 -22.80
C GLN A 51 -2.30 0.50 -23.25
N LEU A 52 -2.40 1.54 -22.44
CA LEU A 52 -3.22 2.69 -22.76
C LEU A 52 -2.72 3.40 -24.05
N ALA A 53 -1.42 3.52 -24.21
CA ALA A 53 -0.86 4.11 -25.40
C ALA A 53 -1.28 3.33 -26.65
N ARG A 54 -1.23 2.00 -26.60
CA ARG A 54 -1.67 1.15 -27.71
C ARG A 54 -3.18 1.25 -27.95
N ILE A 55 -3.95 1.34 -26.89
CA ILE A 55 -5.40 1.45 -26.99
C ILE A 55 -5.80 2.80 -27.58
N ASP A 56 -5.10 3.87 -27.21
CA ASP A 56 -5.36 5.20 -27.75
C ASP A 56 -5.22 5.20 -29.27
N ASP A 57 -4.27 4.48 -29.81
CA ASP A 57 -4.13 4.33 -31.25
C ASP A 57 -5.32 3.61 -31.87
N ARG A 58 -5.83 2.57 -31.21
CA ARG A 58 -7.01 1.83 -31.68
C ARG A 58 -8.26 2.69 -31.64
N VAL A 59 -8.41 3.50 -30.60
CA VAL A 59 -9.53 4.44 -30.51
C VAL A 59 -9.46 5.44 -31.65
N ARG A 60 -8.26 5.94 -31.94
CA ARG A 60 -8.07 6.93 -33.00
C ARG A 60 -8.49 6.40 -34.36
N VAL A 61 -8.23 5.12 -34.63
CA VAL A 61 -8.61 4.50 -35.90
C VAL A 61 -10.00 3.89 -35.86
N GLY A 62 -10.75 4.06 -34.80
CA GLY A 62 -12.14 3.64 -34.71
C GLY A 62 -12.35 2.14 -34.53
N ARG A 63 -11.45 1.43 -33.91
CA ARG A 63 -11.60 -0.01 -33.70
C ARG A 63 -12.77 -0.31 -32.78
N PRO A 64 -13.64 -1.28 -33.11
CA PRO A 64 -14.76 -1.63 -32.25
C PRO A 64 -14.29 -2.07 -30.85
N GLY A 65 -14.96 -1.59 -29.83
CA GLY A 65 -14.63 -1.95 -28.44
C GLY A 65 -13.42 -1.24 -27.86
N ALA A 66 -12.69 -0.46 -28.66
CA ALA A 66 -11.48 0.19 -28.18
C ALA A 66 -11.76 1.23 -27.08
N GLN A 67 -12.86 1.99 -27.22
CA GLN A 67 -13.22 2.98 -26.21
C GLN A 67 -13.60 2.32 -24.88
N ARG A 68 -14.29 1.20 -24.94
CA ARG A 68 -14.65 0.46 -23.75
C ARG A 68 -13.40 -0.08 -23.04
N HIS A 69 -12.49 -0.61 -23.81
CA HIS A 69 -11.21 -1.10 -23.29
C HIS A 69 -10.39 0.06 -22.70
N GLN A 70 -10.36 1.20 -23.39
CA GLN A 70 -9.67 2.40 -22.91
C GLN A 70 -10.21 2.83 -21.54
N THR A 71 -11.52 2.86 -21.38
CA THR A 71 -12.15 3.22 -20.11
C THR A 71 -11.75 2.25 -19.00
N ALA A 72 -11.78 0.96 -19.29
CA ALA A 72 -11.41 -0.06 -18.30
C ALA A 72 -9.96 0.09 -17.85
N VAL A 73 -9.05 0.30 -18.78
CA VAL A 73 -7.63 0.47 -18.45
C VAL A 73 -7.41 1.76 -17.65
N ARG A 74 -8.07 2.85 -18.01
CA ARG A 74 -7.97 4.09 -17.24
C ARG A 74 -8.48 3.95 -15.83
N MET A 75 -9.58 3.24 -15.64
CA MET A 75 -10.12 2.98 -14.32
C MET A 75 -9.13 2.17 -13.47
N ARG A 76 -8.55 1.14 -14.06
CA ARG A 76 -7.54 0.34 -13.37
C ARG A 76 -6.31 1.16 -13.03
N LEU A 77 -5.84 1.99 -13.96
CA LEU A 77 -4.70 2.85 -13.74
C LEU A 77 -4.95 3.82 -12.57
N ASN A 78 -6.14 4.41 -12.51
CA ASN A 78 -6.52 5.29 -11.41
C ASN A 78 -6.55 4.55 -10.08
N GLU A 79 -7.04 3.32 -10.08
CA GLU A 79 -7.07 2.49 -8.89
C GLU A 79 -5.67 2.16 -8.39
N VAL A 80 -4.80 1.74 -9.29
CA VAL A 80 -3.40 1.43 -8.95
C VAL A 80 -2.70 2.67 -8.40
N ARG A 81 -2.94 3.83 -9.02
CA ARG A 81 -2.35 5.08 -8.55
C ARG A 81 -2.81 5.43 -7.14
N ARG A 82 -4.09 5.26 -6.85
CA ARG A 82 -4.60 5.51 -5.50
C ARG A 82 -4.01 4.58 -4.46
N LEU A 83 -3.86 3.30 -4.81
CA LEU A 83 -3.23 2.33 -3.92
C LEU A 83 -1.78 2.68 -3.67
N LEU A 84 -1.06 3.06 -4.71
CA LEU A 84 0.33 3.46 -4.59
C LEU A 84 0.48 4.70 -3.71
N ASP A 85 -0.34 5.72 -3.95
CA ASP A 85 -0.32 6.95 -3.15
C ASP A 85 -0.62 6.66 -1.68
N ALA A 86 -1.56 5.77 -1.40
CA ALA A 86 -1.90 5.40 -0.04
C ALA A 86 -0.73 4.69 0.66
N LEU A 87 -0.03 3.81 -0.05
CA LEU A 87 1.12 3.12 0.51
C LEU A 87 2.28 4.07 0.77
N VAL A 88 2.55 4.95 -0.17
CA VAL A 88 3.63 5.93 -0.02
C VAL A 88 3.33 6.88 1.13
N PHE A 89 2.07 7.29 1.28
CA PHE A 89 1.67 8.14 2.39
C PHE A 89 1.85 7.45 3.74
N ARG A 90 1.48 6.17 3.81
CA ARG A 90 1.54 5.40 5.05
C ARG A 90 2.97 4.99 5.40
N PHE A 91 3.81 4.77 4.41
CA PHE A 91 5.19 4.30 4.59
C PHE A 91 6.15 5.20 3.83
N PRO A 92 6.35 6.45 4.29
CA PRO A 92 7.14 7.41 3.51
C PRO A 92 8.60 7.02 3.36
N SER A 93 9.11 6.13 4.21
CA SER A 93 10.49 5.66 4.11
C SER A 93 10.64 4.39 3.28
N ALA A 94 9.57 3.89 2.73
CA ALA A 94 9.60 2.67 1.93
C ALA A 94 10.08 2.91 0.50
#